data_3c481f6db9f26829d9c4e67cd491a91e
#
_entry.id   3c481f6db9f26829d9c4e67cd491a91e
#
_cell.length_a   1.000
_cell.length_b   1.000
_cell.length_c   1.000
_cell.angle_alpha   90.00
_cell.angle_beta   90.00
_cell.angle_gamma   90.00
#
_symmetry.space_group_name_H-M   'P 1'
#
loop_
_entity.id
_entity.type
_entity.pdbx_description
1 polymer ?
#
loop_
_entity_poly.entity_id
_entity_poly.type
_entity_poly.pdbx_seq_one_letter_code
_entity_poly.pdbx_strand_id
1 'polypeptide(L)'
;MEEVLNSELKRYEFTSNVGILFCGTCSTPMFWHQHYQDKPQSIGVFTGALKNVGIKNLVKFVDQIFVGDTQDGGISPWLSNVNQEGSTLRLWKGNRNVSEELKDDWLASAGGSVPGTVSRDGIPIHCRCNGVQFVFRPSNVDFSDTTNNPIPFYVDPKSYKHLATLDPCSYCRLSVGVDVMNWTFALPAQIEFAKGSKEDRFPRDTHELKEAVVSPDRDPRYGTLAMYRSSPDVQRYFCSRCSALVFYTVDDRPDVIDVAVGLLQAPEGARAESVLVWHLGAKTMGDEENGDSWRDTFARSVNETSEKWRVEKGYSKTWARLAAEDAKKE
;
A
#
# COMPACT_ATOMS: atom_id res chain seq x y z
N MET A 1 4.85 18.24 -23.05
CA MET A 1 5.45 18.53 -21.71
C MET A 1 4.84 19.80 -21.13
N GLU A 2 4.90 20.90 -21.84
CA GLU A 2 4.40 22.20 -21.41
C GLU A 2 2.91 22.17 -21.00
N GLU A 3 2.05 21.51 -21.76
CA GLU A 3 0.62 21.33 -21.44
C GLU A 3 0.41 20.61 -20.11
N VAL A 4 1.23 19.60 -19.77
CA VAL A 4 1.14 18.86 -18.50
C VAL A 4 1.60 19.74 -17.35
N LEU A 5 2.67 20.50 -17.52
CA LEU A 5 3.21 21.38 -16.47
C LEU A 5 2.31 22.57 -16.17
N ASN A 6 1.53 23.02 -17.17
CA ASN A 6 0.57 24.13 -17.08
C ASN A 6 -0.87 23.65 -16.78
N SER A 7 -1.07 22.35 -16.52
CA SER A 7 -2.37 21.79 -16.18
C SER A 7 -2.82 22.21 -14.78
N GLU A 8 -4.12 22.00 -14.48
CA GLU A 8 -4.70 22.23 -13.14
C GLU A 8 -4.29 21.17 -12.09
N LEU A 9 -3.38 20.25 -12.43
CA LEU A 9 -2.87 19.26 -11.49
C LEU A 9 -2.08 19.96 -10.38
N LYS A 10 -2.30 19.51 -9.15
CA LYS A 10 -1.44 19.93 -8.03
C LYS A 10 -0.04 19.35 -8.19
N ARG A 11 0.95 20.11 -7.77
CA ARG A 11 2.35 19.70 -7.76
C ARG A 11 2.87 19.56 -6.34
N TYR A 12 3.55 18.45 -6.10
CA TYR A 12 4.32 18.20 -4.90
C TYR A 12 5.79 17.96 -5.25
N GLU A 13 6.69 18.75 -4.69
CA GLU A 13 8.13 18.52 -4.84
C GLU A 13 8.56 17.35 -3.95
N PHE A 14 8.69 16.18 -4.57
CA PHE A 14 9.08 14.94 -3.89
C PHE A 14 10.54 14.97 -3.46
N THR A 15 11.41 15.54 -4.33
CA THR A 15 12.80 15.88 -4.07
C THR A 15 13.10 17.24 -4.73
N SER A 16 14.33 17.76 -4.54
CA SER A 16 14.78 18.97 -5.24
C SER A 16 14.75 18.90 -6.77
N ASN A 17 14.67 17.68 -7.34
CA ASN A 17 14.74 17.46 -8.79
C ASN A 17 13.57 16.63 -9.32
N VAL A 18 12.60 16.29 -8.48
CA VAL A 18 11.45 15.45 -8.88
C VAL A 18 10.19 16.01 -8.28
N GLY A 19 9.26 16.41 -9.15
CA GLY A 19 7.90 16.78 -8.79
C GLY A 19 6.90 15.67 -9.14
N ILE A 20 5.87 15.51 -8.34
CA ILE A 20 4.71 14.66 -8.60
C ILE A 20 3.53 15.56 -8.92
N LEU A 21 2.88 15.33 -10.07
CA LEU A 21 1.66 16.02 -10.46
C LEU A 21 0.48 15.08 -10.24
N PHE A 22 -0.51 15.53 -9.49
CA PHE A 22 -1.64 14.71 -9.06
C PHE A 22 -2.97 15.48 -9.11
N CYS A 23 -4.07 14.74 -9.22
CA CYS A 23 -5.40 15.33 -9.18
C CYS A 23 -5.70 15.92 -7.81
N GLY A 24 -6.03 17.22 -7.75
CA GLY A 24 -6.36 17.89 -6.49
C GLY A 24 -7.64 17.40 -5.81
N THR A 25 -8.52 16.72 -6.56
CA THR A 25 -9.81 16.22 -6.08
C THR A 25 -9.71 14.81 -5.52
N CYS A 26 -9.14 13.86 -6.29
CA CYS A 26 -9.11 12.43 -5.91
C CYS A 26 -7.71 11.92 -5.53
N SER A 27 -6.73 12.80 -5.48
CA SER A 27 -5.31 12.55 -5.20
C SER A 27 -4.55 11.69 -6.20
N THR A 28 -5.15 11.14 -7.23
CA THR A 28 -4.45 10.25 -8.18
C THR A 28 -3.18 10.91 -8.72
N PRO A 29 -1.99 10.35 -8.47
CA PRO A 29 -0.76 10.78 -9.12
C PRO A 29 -0.85 10.42 -10.62
N MET A 30 -0.62 11.41 -11.48
CA MET A 30 -0.72 11.25 -12.93
C MET A 30 0.65 11.22 -13.59
N PHE A 31 1.51 12.16 -13.18
CA PHE A 31 2.83 12.33 -13.79
C PHE A 31 3.88 12.58 -12.73
N TRP A 32 5.10 12.13 -13.01
CA TRP A 32 6.28 12.62 -12.34
C TRP A 32 7.12 13.46 -13.31
N HIS A 33 7.72 14.52 -12.81
CA HIS A 33 8.52 15.46 -13.58
C HIS A 33 9.93 15.51 -13.02
N GLN A 34 10.93 15.15 -13.86
CA GLN A 34 12.35 15.32 -13.53
C GLN A 34 12.88 16.61 -14.14
N HIS A 35 13.59 17.42 -13.32
CA HIS A 35 14.11 18.73 -13.70
C HIS A 35 15.50 18.96 -13.12
N TYR A 36 16.43 18.05 -13.42
CA TYR A 36 17.84 18.23 -13.08
C TYR A 36 18.40 19.44 -13.86
N GLN A 37 19.34 20.19 -13.23
CA GLN A 37 19.93 21.40 -13.83
C GLN A 37 20.74 21.10 -15.12
N ASP A 38 21.39 19.94 -15.14
CA ASP A 38 22.38 19.53 -16.17
C ASP A 38 21.82 18.45 -17.14
N LYS A 39 20.52 18.19 -17.08
CA LYS A 39 19.87 17.18 -17.95
C LYS A 39 18.60 17.74 -18.53
N PRO A 40 18.19 17.28 -19.72
CA PRO A 40 16.87 17.60 -20.25
C PRO A 40 15.77 17.20 -19.26
N GLN A 41 14.78 18.08 -19.11
CA GLN A 41 13.59 17.75 -18.33
C GLN A 41 12.85 16.58 -18.96
N SER A 42 12.24 15.73 -18.12
CA SER A 42 11.45 14.60 -18.57
C SER A 42 10.19 14.43 -17.72
N ILE A 43 9.16 13.90 -18.35
CA ILE A 43 7.88 13.54 -17.71
C ILE A 43 7.68 12.04 -17.87
N GLY A 44 7.36 11.35 -16.77
CA GLY A 44 6.87 9.99 -16.76
C GLY A 44 5.41 9.94 -16.37
N VAL A 45 4.72 8.88 -16.78
CA VAL A 45 3.33 8.60 -16.43
C VAL A 45 3.30 7.54 -15.35
N PHE A 46 2.46 7.71 -14.33
CA PHE A 46 2.17 6.66 -13.38
C PHE A 46 1.31 5.59 -14.05
N THR A 47 1.85 4.38 -14.19
CA THR A 47 1.21 3.29 -14.95
C THR A 47 -0.11 2.85 -14.34
N GLY A 48 -0.28 2.93 -13.03
CA GLY A 48 -1.56 2.68 -12.36
C GLY A 48 -2.70 3.58 -12.81
N ALA A 49 -2.39 4.81 -13.28
CA ALA A 49 -3.38 5.77 -13.79
C ALA A 49 -3.79 5.51 -15.25
N LEU A 50 -3.08 4.64 -15.98
CA LEU A 50 -3.45 4.31 -17.35
C LEU A 50 -4.75 3.52 -17.40
N LYS A 51 -5.59 3.86 -18.38
CA LYS A 51 -6.80 3.09 -18.66
C LYS A 51 -6.41 1.66 -19.06
N ASN A 52 -7.18 0.68 -18.58
CA ASN A 52 -7.02 -0.70 -19.03
C ASN A 52 -7.60 -0.81 -20.45
N VAL A 53 -6.73 -0.98 -21.42
CA VAL A 53 -7.09 -0.98 -22.85
C VAL A 53 -6.93 -2.36 -23.52
N GLY A 54 -6.71 -3.41 -22.75
CA GLY A 54 -6.54 -4.77 -23.31
C GLY A 54 -5.30 -4.96 -24.19
N ILE A 55 -4.37 -4.01 -24.18
CA ILE A 55 -3.17 -4.07 -25.02
C ILE A 55 -2.11 -4.96 -24.37
N LYS A 56 -1.63 -5.94 -25.13
CA LYS A 56 -0.46 -6.73 -24.74
C LYS A 56 0.79 -5.87 -24.88
N ASN A 57 1.74 -6.04 -23.96
CA ASN A 57 3.07 -5.38 -24.01
C ASN A 57 3.04 -3.84 -24.07
N LEU A 58 1.95 -3.19 -23.61
CA LEU A 58 1.92 -1.73 -23.52
C LEU A 58 2.98 -1.20 -22.54
N VAL A 59 3.19 -1.93 -21.45
CA VAL A 59 4.18 -1.60 -20.41
C VAL A 59 5.14 -2.77 -20.27
N LYS A 60 6.43 -2.46 -20.22
CA LYS A 60 7.50 -3.38 -19.88
C LYS A 60 8.25 -2.86 -18.66
N PHE A 61 8.25 -3.63 -17.59
CA PHE A 61 9.01 -3.35 -16.40
C PHE A 61 10.48 -3.72 -16.64
N VAL A 62 11.41 -2.84 -16.30
CA VAL A 62 12.85 -3.03 -16.62
C VAL A 62 13.69 -3.10 -15.36
N ASP A 63 13.37 -2.25 -14.39
CA ASP A 63 14.17 -2.07 -13.18
C ASP A 63 13.29 -1.88 -11.95
N GLN A 64 13.79 -2.29 -10.80
CA GLN A 64 13.34 -1.81 -9.50
C GLN A 64 14.44 -0.93 -8.93
N ILE A 65 14.10 0.30 -8.55
CA ILE A 65 15.05 1.29 -8.05
C ILE A 65 14.77 1.61 -6.59
N PHE A 66 15.77 2.11 -5.86
CA PHE A 66 15.69 2.43 -4.43
C PHE A 66 15.29 1.25 -3.54
N VAL A 67 15.62 0.03 -3.98
CA VAL A 67 15.32 -1.19 -3.22
C VAL A 67 16.03 -1.20 -1.87
N GLY A 68 17.22 -0.56 -1.80
CA GLY A 68 17.98 -0.41 -0.56
C GLY A 68 17.37 0.54 0.49
N ASP A 69 16.34 1.30 0.13
CA ASP A 69 15.62 2.16 1.09
C ASP A 69 14.72 1.33 2.03
N THR A 70 14.46 0.07 1.69
CA THR A 70 13.73 -0.88 2.53
C THR A 70 14.70 -1.84 3.19
N GLN A 71 14.62 -2.02 4.51
CA GLN A 71 15.53 -2.92 5.26
C GLN A 71 15.28 -4.39 4.91
N ASP A 72 14.01 -4.74 4.65
CA ASP A 72 13.53 -6.10 4.37
C ASP A 72 13.28 -6.36 2.87
N GLY A 73 13.61 -5.41 2.01
CA GLY A 73 13.32 -5.47 0.58
C GLY A 73 11.86 -5.15 0.20
N GLY A 74 10.99 -4.89 1.15
CA GLY A 74 9.58 -4.61 0.90
C GLY A 74 8.93 -5.69 0.05
N ILE A 75 8.16 -5.28 -0.97
CA ILE A 75 7.51 -6.18 -1.93
C ILE A 75 8.39 -6.50 -3.16
N SER A 76 9.62 -5.99 -3.24
CA SER A 76 10.53 -6.19 -4.39
C SER A 76 10.73 -7.66 -4.78
N PRO A 77 10.84 -8.62 -3.83
CA PRO A 77 10.94 -10.04 -4.16
C PRO A 77 9.74 -10.58 -4.95
N TRP A 78 8.56 -10.05 -4.70
CA TRP A 78 7.30 -10.50 -5.32
C TRP A 78 7.06 -9.87 -6.69
N LEU A 79 7.85 -8.85 -7.04
CA LEU A 79 7.84 -8.14 -8.32
C LEU A 79 9.03 -8.49 -9.22
N SER A 80 9.81 -9.52 -8.88
CA SER A 80 11.06 -9.84 -9.59
C SER A 80 10.83 -10.33 -11.02
N ASN A 81 9.68 -10.92 -11.31
CA ASN A 81 9.36 -11.54 -12.60
C ASN A 81 7.94 -11.20 -13.07
N VAL A 82 7.68 -9.94 -13.34
CA VAL A 82 6.34 -9.42 -13.67
C VAL A 82 6.09 -9.20 -15.16
N ASN A 83 7.07 -9.47 -16.02
CA ASN A 83 6.92 -9.38 -17.45
C ASN A 83 6.45 -10.70 -18.07
N GLN A 84 5.68 -10.61 -19.16
CA GLN A 84 5.18 -11.76 -19.90
C GLN A 84 6.29 -12.68 -20.41
N GLU A 85 7.46 -12.14 -20.69
CA GLU A 85 8.62 -12.87 -21.20
C GLU A 85 9.39 -13.64 -20.10
N GLY A 86 8.97 -13.54 -18.83
CA GLY A 86 9.66 -14.17 -17.70
C GLY A 86 11.03 -13.56 -17.38
N SER A 87 11.35 -12.38 -17.93
CA SER A 87 12.60 -11.70 -17.64
C SER A 87 12.64 -11.13 -16.23
N THR A 88 13.69 -11.44 -15.47
CA THR A 88 13.94 -10.86 -14.15
C THR A 88 14.27 -9.38 -14.27
N LEU A 89 13.70 -8.58 -13.37
CA LEU A 89 14.01 -7.15 -13.30
C LEU A 89 15.39 -6.92 -12.69
N ARG A 90 16.11 -5.94 -13.20
CA ARG A 90 17.33 -5.47 -12.53
C ARG A 90 16.97 -4.72 -11.26
N LEU A 91 17.78 -4.90 -10.22
CA LEU A 91 17.57 -4.31 -8.91
C LEU A 91 18.67 -3.28 -8.64
N TRP A 92 18.28 -2.08 -8.28
CA TRP A 92 19.19 -1.01 -7.93
C TRP A 92 19.00 -0.60 -6.47
N LYS A 93 20.10 -0.56 -5.73
CA LYS A 93 20.09 -0.14 -4.33
C LYS A 93 19.50 1.27 -4.16
N GLY A 94 19.82 2.15 -5.08
CA GLY A 94 19.30 3.51 -5.19
C GLY A 94 18.89 3.83 -6.62
N ASN A 95 19.39 4.93 -7.17
CA ASN A 95 19.05 5.36 -8.53
C ASN A 95 19.73 4.50 -9.59
N ARG A 96 18.99 4.16 -10.64
CA ARG A 96 19.44 3.36 -11.78
C ARG A 96 20.71 3.91 -12.43
N ASN A 97 21.65 3.02 -12.73
CA ASN A 97 22.95 3.33 -13.37
C ASN A 97 23.85 4.30 -12.57
N VAL A 98 23.50 4.65 -11.34
CA VAL A 98 24.28 5.53 -10.46
C VAL A 98 24.65 4.79 -9.18
N SER A 99 23.72 4.02 -8.62
CA SER A 99 23.96 3.19 -7.45
C SER A 99 24.41 1.79 -7.81
N GLU A 100 24.73 1.00 -6.81
CA GLU A 100 25.06 -0.43 -6.94
C GLU A 100 23.86 -1.21 -7.52
N GLU A 101 24.12 -2.05 -8.53
CA GLU A 101 23.17 -3.05 -9.00
C GLU A 101 23.21 -4.26 -8.06
N LEU A 102 22.07 -4.61 -7.48
CA LEU A 102 21.96 -5.71 -6.54
C LEU A 102 21.80 -7.03 -7.29
N LYS A 103 22.49 -8.06 -6.81
CA LYS A 103 22.40 -9.41 -7.39
C LYS A 103 21.16 -10.16 -6.89
N ASP A 104 20.81 -11.25 -7.56
CA ASP A 104 19.66 -12.10 -7.22
C ASP A 104 19.76 -12.67 -5.79
N ASP A 105 20.96 -12.90 -5.27
CA ASP A 105 21.20 -13.36 -3.90
C ASP A 105 20.77 -12.31 -2.85
N TRP A 106 20.73 -11.04 -3.20
CA TRP A 106 20.20 -10.00 -2.33
C TRP A 106 18.70 -10.24 -2.02
N LEU A 107 17.89 -10.56 -3.03
CA LEU A 107 16.48 -10.94 -2.83
C LEU A 107 16.36 -12.19 -1.95
N ALA A 108 17.28 -13.15 -2.14
CA ALA A 108 17.31 -14.36 -1.33
C ALA A 108 17.67 -14.07 0.14
N SER A 109 18.48 -13.05 0.41
CA SER A 109 18.84 -12.62 1.76
C SER A 109 17.79 -11.66 2.37
N ALA A 110 17.01 -10.98 1.54
CA ALA A 110 16.01 -10.04 1.98
C ALA A 110 14.84 -10.74 2.68
N GLY A 111 14.75 -10.54 3.98
CA GLY A 111 13.62 -10.96 4.79
C GLY A 111 13.63 -12.40 5.28
N GLY A 112 12.89 -12.60 6.31
CA GLY A 112 12.46 -13.83 6.94
C GLY A 112 11.30 -13.46 7.83
N SER A 113 10.34 -14.34 8.01
CA SER A 113 9.21 -14.08 8.91
C SER A 113 9.73 -13.66 10.29
N VAL A 114 9.22 -12.55 10.83
CA VAL A 114 9.47 -12.15 12.21
C VAL A 114 8.61 -13.03 13.11
N PRO A 115 9.19 -14.02 13.85
CA PRO A 115 8.43 -14.87 14.72
C PRO A 115 7.83 -14.09 15.90
N GLY A 116 6.77 -14.63 16.48
CA GLY A 116 6.19 -14.12 17.71
C GLY A 116 4.81 -13.49 17.55
N THR A 117 4.31 -13.00 18.68
CA THR A 117 3.04 -12.29 18.79
C THR A 117 3.19 -10.86 18.32
N VAL A 118 2.05 -10.19 18.07
CA VAL A 118 2.00 -8.80 17.67
C VAL A 118 2.78 -7.89 18.64
N SER A 119 3.54 -6.95 18.09
CA SER A 119 4.23 -5.93 18.88
C SER A 119 3.24 -5.06 19.65
N ARG A 120 3.57 -4.76 20.92
CA ARG A 120 2.80 -3.81 21.74
C ARG A 120 3.14 -2.35 21.45
N ASP A 121 4.26 -2.13 20.78
CA ASP A 121 4.63 -0.78 20.35
C ASP A 121 3.77 -0.34 19.19
N GLY A 122 3.36 0.93 19.21
CA GLY A 122 2.62 1.52 18.09
C GLY A 122 3.54 1.75 16.89
N ILE A 123 3.03 1.43 15.70
CA ILE A 123 3.72 1.69 14.45
C ILE A 123 3.29 3.07 13.93
N PRO A 124 4.21 4.04 13.77
CA PRO A 124 3.85 5.33 13.18
C PRO A 124 3.32 5.16 11.75
N ILE A 125 2.28 5.94 11.43
CA ILE A 125 1.73 6.08 10.07
C ILE A 125 2.00 7.52 9.66
N HIS A 126 2.83 7.73 8.65
CA HIS A 126 2.98 9.08 8.11
C HIS A 126 3.30 9.09 6.61
N CYS A 127 2.84 10.13 5.93
CA CYS A 127 3.18 10.39 4.54
C CYS A 127 4.53 11.10 4.40
N ARG A 128 5.10 11.11 3.19
CA ARG A 128 6.40 11.70 2.89
C ARG A 128 6.55 13.16 3.36
N CYS A 129 5.48 13.96 3.26
CA CYS A 129 5.52 15.38 3.65
C CYS A 129 5.21 15.62 5.13
N ASN A 130 4.96 14.57 5.91
CA ASN A 130 4.54 14.61 7.32
C ASN A 130 3.26 15.43 7.56
N GLY A 131 2.48 15.70 6.51
CA GLY A 131 1.20 16.40 6.64
C GLY A 131 0.10 15.56 7.27
N VAL A 132 0.25 14.23 7.24
CA VAL A 132 -0.61 13.25 7.90
C VAL A 132 0.26 12.41 8.81
N GLN A 133 -0.15 12.26 10.10
CA GLN A 133 0.56 11.51 11.12
C GLN A 133 -0.43 10.83 12.07
N PHE A 134 -0.41 9.50 12.11
CA PHE A 134 -1.16 8.65 13.03
C PHE A 134 -0.26 7.57 13.61
N VAL A 135 -0.82 6.74 14.48
CA VAL A 135 -0.16 5.54 15.02
C VAL A 135 -1.12 4.36 14.86
N PHE A 136 -0.64 3.28 14.29
CA PHE A 136 -1.31 1.98 14.31
C PHE A 136 -0.86 1.21 15.54
N ARG A 137 -1.78 0.91 16.44
CA ARG A 137 -1.51 0.18 17.69
C ARG A 137 -2.43 -1.05 17.80
N PRO A 138 -2.05 -2.18 17.22
CA PRO A 138 -2.83 -3.41 17.30
C PRO A 138 -3.21 -3.82 18.72
N SER A 139 -2.32 -3.57 19.69
CA SER A 139 -2.50 -3.93 21.11
C SER A 139 -3.57 -3.12 21.86
N ASN A 140 -4.18 -2.11 21.24
CA ASN A 140 -5.31 -1.40 21.85
C ASN A 140 -6.57 -2.28 21.98
N VAL A 141 -6.61 -3.39 21.22
CA VAL A 141 -7.69 -4.39 21.31
C VAL A 141 -7.09 -5.74 21.67
N ASP A 142 -7.53 -6.29 22.77
CA ASP A 142 -7.09 -7.61 23.23
C ASP A 142 -7.97 -8.71 22.65
N PHE A 143 -7.53 -9.30 21.53
CA PHE A 143 -8.22 -10.41 20.88
C PHE A 143 -8.09 -11.75 21.63
N SER A 144 -7.31 -11.83 22.69
CA SER A 144 -7.30 -13.03 23.54
C SER A 144 -8.57 -13.13 24.39
N ASP A 145 -9.21 -12.00 24.68
CA ASP A 145 -10.55 -11.93 25.28
C ASP A 145 -11.64 -12.02 24.18
N THR A 146 -11.85 -13.21 23.67
CA THR A 146 -12.82 -13.45 22.58
C THR A 146 -14.28 -13.22 22.95
N THR A 147 -14.58 -13.08 24.26
CA THR A 147 -15.94 -12.77 24.74
C THR A 147 -16.32 -11.33 24.45
N ASN A 148 -15.39 -10.40 24.67
CA ASN A 148 -15.62 -8.97 24.48
C ASN A 148 -15.09 -8.48 23.12
N ASN A 149 -14.06 -9.16 22.57
CA ASN A 149 -13.41 -8.80 21.33
C ASN A 149 -13.37 -10.00 20.36
N PRO A 150 -14.45 -10.26 19.60
CA PRO A 150 -14.44 -11.31 18.60
C PRO A 150 -13.34 -11.06 17.58
N ILE A 151 -12.59 -12.10 17.23
CA ILE A 151 -11.47 -12.00 16.28
C ILE A 151 -12.01 -11.70 14.87
N PRO A 152 -11.68 -10.53 14.28
CA PRO A 152 -12.10 -10.21 12.92
C PRO A 152 -11.44 -11.16 11.89
N PHE A 153 -12.07 -11.33 10.72
CA PHE A 153 -11.55 -12.20 9.66
C PHE A 153 -10.12 -11.85 9.19
N TYR A 154 -9.70 -10.61 9.38
CA TYR A 154 -8.38 -10.11 8.98
C TYR A 154 -7.33 -10.18 10.10
N VAL A 155 -7.63 -10.78 11.23
CA VAL A 155 -6.70 -10.97 12.35
C VAL A 155 -6.38 -12.46 12.47
N ASP A 156 -5.08 -12.80 12.51
CA ASP A 156 -4.64 -14.18 12.72
C ASP A 156 -5.05 -14.67 14.12
N PRO A 157 -5.84 -15.73 14.23
CA PRO A 157 -6.32 -16.21 15.50
C PRO A 157 -5.21 -16.76 16.43
N LYS A 158 -4.00 -16.97 15.92
CA LYS A 158 -2.86 -17.50 16.67
C LYS A 158 -1.88 -16.43 17.13
N SER A 159 -1.50 -15.55 16.21
CA SER A 159 -0.50 -14.52 16.48
C SER A 159 -1.10 -13.13 16.75
N TYR A 160 -2.40 -12.95 16.46
CA TYR A 160 -3.11 -11.67 16.49
C TYR A 160 -2.54 -10.59 15.57
N LYS A 161 -1.70 -10.98 14.60
CA LYS A 161 -1.21 -10.10 13.55
C LYS A 161 -2.31 -9.85 12.51
N HIS A 162 -2.25 -8.70 11.89
CA HIS A 162 -3.22 -8.29 10.90
C HIS A 162 -2.86 -8.78 9.50
N LEU A 163 -3.86 -9.10 8.70
CA LEU A 163 -3.68 -9.49 7.30
C LEU A 163 -3.17 -8.30 6.48
N ALA A 164 -2.16 -8.53 5.66
CA ALA A 164 -1.74 -7.61 4.62
C ALA A 164 -1.97 -8.23 3.24
N THR A 165 -2.48 -7.44 2.30
CA THR A 165 -2.87 -7.90 0.97
C THR A 165 -2.15 -7.14 -0.14
N LEU A 166 -2.00 -7.79 -1.29
CA LEU A 166 -1.62 -7.20 -2.56
C LEU A 166 -2.90 -6.96 -3.37
N ASP A 167 -3.18 -5.72 -3.75
CA ASP A 167 -4.41 -5.35 -4.44
C ASP A 167 -4.11 -4.66 -5.79
N PRO A 168 -4.23 -5.38 -6.90
CA PRO A 168 -4.05 -4.85 -8.25
C PRO A 168 -5.34 -4.31 -8.87
N CYS A 169 -6.46 -4.23 -8.12
CA CYS A 169 -7.75 -3.86 -8.66
C CYS A 169 -7.76 -2.45 -9.28
N SER A 170 -8.60 -2.27 -10.29
CA SER A 170 -8.69 -1.02 -11.06
C SER A 170 -9.01 0.19 -10.20
N TYR A 171 -9.86 0.04 -9.20
CA TYR A 171 -10.24 1.15 -8.31
C TYR A 171 -9.10 1.59 -7.39
N CYS A 172 -8.31 0.64 -6.87
CA CYS A 172 -7.19 0.95 -6.00
C CYS A 172 -6.05 1.57 -6.79
N ARG A 173 -5.62 0.96 -7.91
CA ARG A 173 -4.54 1.49 -8.74
C ARG A 173 -4.81 2.89 -9.28
N LEU A 174 -6.06 3.17 -9.72
CA LEU A 174 -6.45 4.50 -10.22
C LEU A 174 -6.37 5.58 -9.14
N SER A 175 -6.58 5.24 -7.88
CA SER A 175 -6.48 6.22 -6.79
C SER A 175 -5.07 6.49 -6.30
N VAL A 176 -4.11 5.59 -6.57
CA VAL A 176 -2.71 5.72 -6.08
C VAL A 176 -1.67 5.80 -7.19
N GLY A 177 -2.06 5.60 -8.45
CA GLY A 177 -1.15 5.66 -9.59
C GLY A 177 -0.17 4.49 -9.70
N VAL A 178 -0.25 3.48 -8.81
CA VAL A 178 0.59 2.29 -8.80
C VAL A 178 -0.17 1.06 -9.29
N ASP A 179 0.54 0.05 -9.77
CA ASP A 179 -0.09 -1.15 -10.34
C ASP A 179 -0.56 -2.16 -9.29
N VAL A 180 0.01 -2.08 -8.08
CA VAL A 180 -0.41 -2.87 -6.90
C VAL A 180 -0.45 -1.96 -5.69
N MET A 181 -1.58 -1.94 -4.99
CA MET A 181 -1.74 -1.29 -3.70
C MET A 181 -1.61 -2.33 -2.58
N ASN A 182 -1.06 -1.93 -1.45
CA ASN A 182 -0.90 -2.80 -0.29
C ASN A 182 -1.77 -2.29 0.86
N TRP A 183 -2.69 -3.11 1.29
CA TRP A 183 -3.61 -2.81 2.38
C TRP A 183 -3.39 -3.72 3.58
N THR A 184 -3.57 -3.18 4.77
CA THR A 184 -3.90 -3.92 5.98
C THR A 184 -5.19 -3.37 6.57
N PHE A 185 -5.81 -4.08 7.49
CA PHE A 185 -7.11 -3.74 8.05
C PHE A 185 -6.96 -3.48 9.55
N ALA A 186 -7.70 -2.51 10.06
CA ALA A 186 -7.67 -2.15 11.47
C ALA A 186 -9.08 -1.81 11.97
N LEU A 187 -9.32 -2.03 13.25
CA LEU A 187 -10.43 -1.37 13.93
C LEU A 187 -10.08 0.10 14.18
N PRO A 188 -11.05 1.03 14.16
CA PRO A 188 -10.81 2.43 14.51
C PRO A 188 -10.12 2.61 15.87
N ALA A 189 -10.45 1.76 16.85
CA ALA A 189 -9.82 1.75 18.17
C ALA A 189 -8.31 1.45 18.17
N GLN A 190 -7.79 0.91 17.05
CA GLN A 190 -6.36 0.61 16.89
C GLN A 190 -5.60 1.75 16.19
N ILE A 191 -6.29 2.82 15.82
CA ILE A 191 -5.68 4.03 15.24
C ILE A 191 -5.68 5.14 16.28
N GLU A 192 -4.53 5.80 16.43
CA GLU A 192 -4.34 6.92 17.35
C GLU A 192 -3.84 8.14 16.58
N PHE A 193 -4.11 9.34 17.09
CA PHE A 193 -3.39 10.53 16.65
C PHE A 193 -1.93 10.47 17.15
N ALA A 194 -0.98 10.83 16.29
CA ALA A 194 0.44 10.84 16.65
C ALA A 194 0.77 11.88 17.75
N LYS A 195 -0.09 12.89 17.93
CA LYS A 195 0.05 13.95 18.94
C LYS A 195 -1.26 14.09 19.68
N GLY A 196 -1.18 14.27 20.98
CA GLY A 196 -2.33 14.45 21.86
C GLY A 196 -2.25 13.61 23.13
N SER A 197 -3.24 13.73 24.00
CA SER A 197 -3.37 12.86 25.17
C SER A 197 -4.07 11.56 24.81
N LYS A 198 -3.97 10.53 25.66
CA LYS A 198 -4.72 9.27 25.51
C LYS A 198 -6.24 9.46 25.58
N GLU A 199 -6.70 10.60 26.09
CA GLU A 199 -8.11 10.97 26.19
C GLU A 199 -8.68 11.47 24.86
N ASP A 200 -7.80 11.90 23.95
CA ASP A 200 -8.11 12.43 22.62
C ASP A 200 -8.27 11.28 21.62
N ARG A 201 -9.42 10.67 21.64
CA ARG A 201 -9.72 9.47 20.88
C ARG A 201 -9.84 9.72 19.37
N PHE A 202 -9.34 8.79 18.55
CA PHE A 202 -9.68 8.68 17.14
C PHE A 202 -11.18 8.35 16.99
N PRO A 203 -11.85 8.68 15.88
CA PRO A 203 -13.26 8.33 15.62
C PRO A 203 -13.57 6.86 15.95
N ARG A 204 -14.76 6.59 16.47
CA ARG A 204 -15.20 5.25 16.90
C ARG A 204 -15.47 4.30 15.76
N ASP A 205 -15.89 4.87 14.63
CA ASP A 205 -16.26 4.15 13.42
C ASP A 205 -15.97 4.99 12.17
N THR A 206 -16.17 4.42 10.99
CA THR A 206 -15.89 5.09 9.72
C THR A 206 -16.88 6.20 9.39
N HIS A 207 -18.10 6.17 9.95
CA HIS A 207 -19.07 7.25 9.78
C HIS A 207 -18.64 8.50 10.55
N GLU A 208 -18.21 8.33 11.81
CA GLU A 208 -17.65 9.43 12.60
C GLU A 208 -16.36 9.98 11.96
N LEU A 209 -15.50 9.13 11.42
CA LEU A 209 -14.28 9.55 10.67
C LEU A 209 -14.67 10.40 9.46
N LYS A 210 -15.65 9.95 8.69
CA LYS A 210 -16.13 10.65 7.49
C LYS A 210 -16.63 12.06 7.83
N GLU A 211 -17.42 12.20 8.88
CA GLU A 211 -17.92 13.49 9.34
C GLU A 211 -16.81 14.38 9.89
N ALA A 212 -15.93 13.82 10.74
CA ALA A 212 -14.86 14.57 11.37
C ALA A 212 -13.84 15.16 10.38
N VAL A 213 -13.53 14.44 9.30
CA VAL A 213 -12.54 14.90 8.30
C VAL A 213 -13.07 16.05 7.45
N VAL A 214 -14.38 16.10 7.17
CA VAL A 214 -14.99 17.16 6.33
C VAL A 214 -15.56 18.32 7.14
N SER A 215 -15.62 18.22 8.47
CA SER A 215 -16.13 19.27 9.35
C SER A 215 -15.39 20.59 9.16
N PRO A 216 -16.07 21.74 9.12
CA PRO A 216 -15.44 23.04 9.19
C PRO A 216 -14.58 23.23 10.44
N ASP A 217 -15.02 22.66 11.56
CA ASP A 217 -14.33 22.72 12.87
C ASP A 217 -13.49 21.47 13.15
N ARG A 218 -12.97 20.85 12.08
CA ARG A 218 -12.20 19.62 12.19
C ARG A 218 -10.98 19.77 13.09
N ASP A 219 -10.68 18.70 13.82
CA ASP A 219 -9.50 18.63 14.67
C ASP A 219 -8.21 18.88 13.87
N PRO A 220 -7.36 19.82 14.30
CA PRO A 220 -6.08 20.13 13.63
C PRO A 220 -5.13 18.93 13.49
N ARG A 221 -5.30 17.87 14.31
CA ARG A 221 -4.49 16.65 14.28
C ARG A 221 -4.69 15.83 13.01
N TYR A 222 -5.79 15.99 12.29
CA TYR A 222 -5.94 15.43 10.94
C TYR A 222 -4.93 16.02 9.94
N GLY A 223 -4.33 17.16 10.25
CA GLY A 223 -3.32 17.79 9.39
C GLY A 223 -3.84 18.04 7.97
N THR A 224 -3.15 17.49 6.97
CA THR A 224 -3.54 17.60 5.56
C THR A 224 -4.42 16.46 5.06
N LEU A 225 -4.97 15.63 5.94
CA LEU A 225 -5.89 14.55 5.54
C LEU A 225 -7.12 15.13 4.86
N ALA A 226 -7.42 14.67 3.67
CA ALA A 226 -8.62 15.02 2.91
C ALA A 226 -9.34 13.73 2.52
N MET A 227 -10.59 13.84 2.07
CA MET A 227 -11.41 12.70 1.70
C MET A 227 -12.02 12.92 0.31
N TYR A 228 -12.04 11.85 -0.48
CA TYR A 228 -12.74 11.75 -1.75
C TYR A 228 -13.69 10.55 -1.76
N ARG A 229 -14.90 10.75 -2.24
CA ARG A 229 -15.84 9.66 -2.46
C ARG A 229 -15.68 9.11 -3.86
N SER A 230 -15.15 7.88 -4.00
CA SER A 230 -15.04 7.21 -5.30
C SER A 230 -16.37 6.57 -5.74
N SER A 231 -17.28 6.31 -4.79
CA SER A 231 -18.69 5.96 -4.97
C SER A 231 -19.47 6.48 -3.75
N PRO A 232 -20.82 6.46 -3.77
CA PRO A 232 -21.63 7.03 -2.68
C PRO A 232 -21.29 6.48 -1.30
N ASP A 233 -20.91 5.22 -1.22
CA ASP A 233 -20.61 4.41 -0.03
C ASP A 233 -19.10 4.20 0.24
N VAL A 234 -18.21 4.73 -0.62
CA VAL A 234 -16.75 4.48 -0.55
C VAL A 234 -15.98 5.78 -0.35
N GLN A 235 -15.17 5.83 0.71
CA GLN A 235 -14.33 6.96 1.04
C GLN A 235 -12.85 6.58 0.93
N ARG A 236 -12.07 7.48 0.31
CA ARG A 236 -10.61 7.41 0.20
C ARG A 236 -10.00 8.63 0.87
N TYR A 237 -9.19 8.38 1.88
CA TYR A 237 -8.54 9.43 2.65
C TYR A 237 -7.09 9.58 2.22
N PHE A 238 -6.69 10.78 1.90
CA PHE A 238 -5.37 11.06 1.34
C PHE A 238 -4.76 12.35 1.89
N CYS A 239 -3.47 12.49 1.76
CA CYS A 239 -2.78 13.75 2.04
C CYS A 239 -3.00 14.74 0.89
N SER A 240 -3.69 15.86 1.14
CA SER A 240 -3.98 16.90 0.12
C SER A 240 -2.73 17.65 -0.36
N ARG A 241 -1.57 17.45 0.31
CA ARG A 241 -0.29 18.07 -0.03
C ARG A 241 0.59 17.20 -0.92
N CYS A 242 0.71 15.89 -0.62
CA CYS A 242 1.64 15.00 -1.32
C CYS A 242 0.98 13.80 -2.00
N SER A 243 -0.34 13.77 -2.10
CA SER A 243 -1.18 12.74 -2.72
C SER A 243 -1.17 11.35 -2.05
N ALA A 244 -0.38 11.11 -1.01
CA ALA A 244 -0.32 9.80 -0.37
C ALA A 244 -1.70 9.34 0.10
N LEU A 245 -2.17 8.19 -0.39
CA LEU A 245 -3.39 7.54 0.10
C LEU A 245 -3.11 6.96 1.49
N VAL A 246 -4.01 7.19 2.45
CA VAL A 246 -3.82 6.87 3.87
C VAL A 246 -4.78 5.77 4.30
N PHE A 247 -6.08 6.00 4.12
CA PHE A 247 -7.14 5.08 4.49
C PHE A 247 -8.14 4.87 3.36
N TYR A 248 -8.80 3.72 3.40
CA TYR A 248 -9.98 3.42 2.60
C TYR A 248 -11.05 2.86 3.53
N THR A 249 -12.30 3.30 3.34
CA THR A 249 -13.45 2.84 4.13
C THR A 249 -14.68 2.64 3.25
N VAL A 250 -15.57 1.79 3.69
CA VAL A 250 -16.86 1.52 3.05
C VAL A 250 -17.96 1.61 4.09
N ASP A 251 -19.09 2.22 3.74
CA ASP A 251 -20.19 2.48 4.68
C ASP A 251 -20.83 1.18 5.25
N ASP A 252 -20.73 0.05 4.55
CA ASP A 252 -21.22 -1.27 5.01
C ASP A 252 -20.28 -1.98 6.00
N ARG A 253 -19.07 -1.43 6.24
CA ARG A 253 -18.08 -1.95 7.19
C ARG A 253 -17.63 -0.84 8.16
N PRO A 254 -18.53 -0.32 9.01
CA PRO A 254 -18.25 0.85 9.84
C PRO A 254 -17.09 0.64 10.83
N ASP A 255 -16.81 -0.61 11.21
CA ASP A 255 -15.79 -0.97 12.18
C ASP A 255 -14.42 -1.30 11.52
N VAL A 256 -14.26 -1.12 10.22
CA VAL A 256 -13.04 -1.51 9.50
C VAL A 256 -12.47 -0.34 8.70
N ILE A 257 -11.20 -0.05 8.96
CA ILE A 257 -10.40 0.89 8.18
C ILE A 257 -9.32 0.11 7.46
N ASP A 258 -9.27 0.22 6.14
CA ASP A 258 -8.14 -0.28 5.37
C ASP A 258 -7.02 0.77 5.45
N VAL A 259 -5.84 0.35 5.91
CA VAL A 259 -4.66 1.22 6.11
C VAL A 259 -3.63 0.94 5.04
N ALA A 260 -3.13 1.98 4.40
CA ALA A 260 -2.07 1.87 3.40
C ALA A 260 -0.75 1.39 4.03
N VAL A 261 -0.31 0.17 3.73
CA VAL A 261 0.89 -0.43 4.33
C VAL A 261 2.15 0.39 4.06
N GLY A 262 2.26 1.01 2.88
CA GLY A 262 3.42 1.84 2.53
C GLY A 262 3.63 3.09 3.40
N LEU A 263 2.68 3.42 4.28
CA LEU A 263 2.81 4.52 5.25
C LEU A 263 3.22 4.05 6.65
N LEU A 264 3.24 2.73 6.91
CA LEU A 264 3.69 2.18 8.18
C LEU A 264 5.22 2.31 8.30
N GLN A 265 5.68 2.88 9.41
CA GLN A 265 7.10 3.06 9.70
C GLN A 265 7.57 2.00 10.70
N ALA A 266 7.48 0.74 10.30
CA ALA A 266 7.93 -0.37 11.13
C ALA A 266 9.47 -0.41 11.17
N PRO A 267 10.08 -0.57 12.36
CA PRO A 267 11.53 -0.53 12.49
C PRO A 267 12.24 -1.69 11.79
N GLU A 268 11.57 -2.81 11.59
CA GLU A 268 12.10 -4.00 10.92
C GLU A 268 12.03 -3.95 9.39
N GLY A 269 11.30 -3.01 8.82
CA GLY A 269 11.20 -2.83 7.38
C GLY A 269 9.79 -2.55 6.84
N ALA A 270 9.70 -2.44 5.51
CA ALA A 270 8.48 -2.00 4.83
C ALA A 270 7.34 -3.04 4.85
N ARG A 271 7.65 -4.33 5.10
CA ARG A 271 6.61 -5.36 5.25
C ARG A 271 5.93 -5.36 6.61
N ALA A 272 6.48 -4.66 7.61
CA ALA A 272 5.92 -4.53 8.95
C ALA A 272 5.53 -5.90 9.60
N GLU A 273 6.37 -6.91 9.45
CA GLU A 273 6.06 -8.30 9.83
C GLU A 273 5.96 -8.53 11.34
N SER A 274 6.34 -7.55 12.16
CA SER A 274 6.04 -7.56 13.60
C SER A 274 4.55 -7.47 13.91
N VAL A 275 3.76 -6.86 13.02
CA VAL A 275 2.31 -6.65 13.18
C VAL A 275 1.47 -7.20 12.03
N LEU A 276 2.08 -7.57 10.92
CA LEU A 276 1.38 -8.03 9.70
C LEU A 276 1.72 -9.47 9.32
N VAL A 277 0.76 -10.15 8.70
CA VAL A 277 0.91 -11.43 7.99
C VAL A 277 0.45 -11.22 6.54
N TRP A 278 1.32 -11.48 5.58
CA TRP A 278 1.05 -11.24 4.17
C TRP A 278 0.28 -12.37 3.51
N HIS A 279 -0.77 -12.02 2.76
CA HIS A 279 -1.67 -12.92 2.03
C HIS A 279 -1.07 -13.32 0.67
N LEU A 280 0.10 -13.99 0.71
CA LEU A 280 0.88 -14.32 -0.48
C LEU A 280 0.25 -15.46 -1.29
N GLY A 281 0.33 -15.36 -2.63
CA GLY A 281 -0.17 -16.36 -3.57
C GLY A 281 -1.67 -16.61 -3.49
N ALA A 282 -2.41 -15.73 -2.82
CA ALA A 282 -3.87 -15.78 -2.83
C ALA A 282 -4.40 -15.03 -4.05
N LYS A 283 -5.51 -15.52 -4.62
CA LYS A 283 -6.22 -14.75 -5.63
C LYS A 283 -6.64 -13.42 -5.04
N THR A 284 -6.07 -12.36 -5.58
CA THR A 284 -6.50 -11.00 -5.23
C THR A 284 -7.86 -10.73 -5.88
N MET A 285 -8.70 -9.96 -5.22
CA MET A 285 -9.97 -9.51 -5.81
C MET A 285 -9.67 -8.43 -6.85
N GLY A 286 -9.40 -8.86 -8.09
CA GLY A 286 -9.17 -7.97 -9.22
C GLY A 286 -9.98 -8.42 -10.41
N ASP A 287 -10.50 -7.47 -11.16
CA ASP A 287 -11.51 -7.69 -12.20
C ASP A 287 -11.02 -8.48 -13.43
N GLU A 288 -9.70 -8.81 -13.57
CA GLU A 288 -9.18 -9.15 -14.89
C GLU A 288 -8.02 -10.18 -14.92
N GLU A 289 -7.97 -11.12 -14.00
CA GLU A 289 -6.95 -12.20 -14.04
C GLU A 289 -7.08 -13.16 -15.25
N ASN A 290 -8.17 -13.08 -16.00
CA ASN A 290 -8.45 -14.01 -17.11
C ASN A 290 -8.14 -13.43 -18.49
N GLY A 291 -7.68 -12.18 -18.55
CA GLY A 291 -7.31 -11.51 -19.80
C GLY A 291 -5.88 -11.76 -20.23
N ASP A 292 -5.55 -11.18 -21.38
CA ASP A 292 -4.25 -11.28 -22.03
C ASP A 292 -3.53 -9.93 -22.12
N SER A 293 -4.04 -8.92 -21.37
CA SER A 293 -3.39 -7.61 -21.34
C SER A 293 -2.09 -7.67 -20.50
N TRP A 294 -1.27 -6.64 -20.63
CA TRP A 294 -0.07 -6.51 -19.80
C TRP A 294 -0.39 -6.46 -18.30
N ARG A 295 -1.58 -5.94 -17.92
CA ARG A 295 -2.02 -5.89 -16.52
C ARG A 295 -2.41 -7.26 -15.97
N ASP A 296 -3.13 -8.03 -16.77
CA ASP A 296 -3.51 -9.39 -16.38
C ASP A 296 -2.26 -10.24 -16.18
N THR A 297 -1.29 -10.09 -17.08
CA THR A 297 0.01 -10.75 -16.96
C THR A 297 0.75 -10.29 -15.71
N PHE A 298 0.79 -8.99 -15.44
CA PHE A 298 1.41 -8.43 -14.25
C PHE A 298 0.77 -9.00 -12.97
N ALA A 299 -0.56 -8.96 -12.86
CA ALA A 299 -1.27 -9.45 -11.68
C ALA A 299 -1.04 -10.96 -11.44
N ARG A 300 -1.11 -11.78 -12.50
CA ARG A 300 -0.78 -13.21 -12.40
C ARG A 300 0.66 -13.44 -11.96
N SER A 301 1.60 -12.74 -12.56
CA SER A 301 3.03 -12.88 -12.23
C SER A 301 3.35 -12.46 -10.80
N VAL A 302 2.69 -11.43 -10.28
CA VAL A 302 2.82 -11.04 -8.87
C VAL A 302 2.33 -12.17 -7.95
N ASN A 303 1.17 -12.76 -8.25
CA ASN A 303 0.64 -13.89 -7.48
C ASN A 303 1.57 -15.11 -7.52
N GLU A 304 2.03 -15.50 -8.71
CA GLU A 304 2.91 -16.64 -8.89
C GLU A 304 4.27 -16.43 -8.19
N THR A 305 4.86 -15.25 -8.36
CA THR A 305 6.16 -14.92 -7.76
C THR A 305 6.06 -14.82 -6.23
N SER A 306 4.98 -14.25 -5.71
CA SER A 306 4.75 -14.17 -4.27
C SER A 306 4.50 -15.57 -3.66
N GLU A 307 3.77 -16.47 -4.36
CA GLU A 307 3.59 -17.85 -3.93
C GLU A 307 4.91 -18.63 -3.92
N LYS A 308 5.70 -18.52 -4.99
CA LYS A 308 7.02 -19.12 -5.07
C LYS A 308 7.90 -18.67 -3.90
N TRP A 309 7.96 -17.37 -3.67
CA TRP A 309 8.73 -16.79 -2.57
C TRP A 309 8.23 -17.25 -1.21
N ARG A 310 6.89 -17.33 -1.02
CA ARG A 310 6.27 -17.86 0.20
C ARG A 310 6.79 -19.27 0.53
N VAL A 311 6.77 -20.15 -0.48
CA VAL A 311 7.22 -21.56 -0.33
C VAL A 311 8.73 -21.61 -0.04
N GLU A 312 9.54 -20.88 -0.79
CA GLU A 312 11.00 -20.85 -0.63
C GLU A 312 11.44 -20.33 0.75
N LYS A 313 10.68 -19.38 1.30
CA LYS A 313 10.95 -18.79 2.63
C LYS A 313 10.27 -19.50 3.79
N GLY A 314 9.48 -20.52 3.51
CA GLY A 314 8.78 -21.31 4.54
C GLY A 314 7.62 -20.57 5.22
N TYR A 315 7.05 -19.54 4.58
CA TYR A 315 5.85 -18.88 5.12
C TYR A 315 4.64 -19.81 5.00
N SER A 316 3.84 -19.89 6.06
CA SER A 316 2.57 -20.62 6.03
C SER A 316 1.54 -19.90 5.16
N LYS A 317 0.57 -20.64 4.61
CA LYS A 317 -0.65 -20.02 4.10
C LYS A 317 -1.38 -19.32 5.25
N THR A 318 -1.99 -18.18 4.96
CA THR A 318 -2.81 -17.48 5.95
C THR A 318 -4.08 -18.27 6.25
N TRP A 319 -4.65 -18.07 7.44
CA TRP A 319 -5.94 -18.67 7.84
C TRP A 319 -7.06 -18.32 6.86
N ALA A 320 -7.10 -17.08 6.36
CA ALA A 320 -8.08 -16.63 5.38
C ALA A 320 -7.96 -17.42 4.05
N ARG A 321 -6.73 -17.71 3.60
CA ARG A 321 -6.49 -18.51 2.40
C ARG A 321 -6.92 -19.97 2.61
N LEU A 322 -6.61 -20.54 3.76
CA LEU A 322 -7.01 -21.90 4.09
C LEU A 322 -8.54 -22.04 4.12
N ALA A 323 -9.23 -21.09 4.78
CA ALA A 323 -10.69 -21.07 4.82
C ALA A 323 -11.32 -20.95 3.41
N ALA A 324 -10.76 -20.09 2.54
CA ALA A 324 -11.24 -19.96 1.16
C ALA A 324 -10.95 -21.19 0.28
N GLU A 325 -9.87 -21.93 0.53
CA GLU A 325 -9.56 -23.18 -0.15
C GLU A 325 -10.49 -24.31 0.31
N ASP A 326 -10.86 -24.35 1.59
CA ASP A 326 -11.76 -25.37 2.13
C ASP A 326 -13.22 -25.15 1.68
N ALA A 327 -13.69 -23.90 1.64
CA ALA A 327 -15.02 -23.56 1.13
C ALA A 327 -15.23 -23.90 -0.36
N LYS A 328 -14.16 -24.11 -1.13
CA LYS A 328 -14.26 -24.54 -2.54
C LYS A 328 -14.32 -26.08 -2.72
N LYS A 329 -14.11 -26.83 -1.64
CA LYS A 329 -14.15 -28.30 -1.67
C LYS A 329 -15.54 -28.85 -1.34
N GLU A 330 -16.38 -28.00 -0.72
CA GLU A 330 -17.79 -28.23 -0.44
C GLU A 330 -18.69 -27.82 -1.62
#